data_95f5baccb075543a0ab18f9e76c50397
#
_entry.id   95f5baccb075543a0ab18f9e76c50397
#
_cell.length_a   1.000
_cell.length_b   1.000
_cell.length_c   1.000
_cell.angle_alpha   90.00
_cell.angle_beta   90.00
_cell.angle_gamma   90.00
#
_symmetry.space_group_name_H-M   'P 1'
#
loop_
_entity.id
_entity.type
_entity.pdbx_description
1 polymer ?
#
loop_
_entity_poly.entity_id
_entity_poly.type
_entity_poly.pdbx_seq_one_letter_code
_entity_poly.pdbx_strand_id
1 'polypeptide(L)'
;MIRHIVMWKFRPGTEGEQEQFLTGLAALQGVIPELQKSEVGRNVGEGNYDAVLVSEFESLEALDRYKNDPRHKAVSALCKSIRTDRVAVDYEF
;
A
#
# COMPACT_ATOMS: atom_id res chain seq x y z
N MET A 1 5.14 17.38 5.71
CA MET A 1 5.21 15.98 5.23
C MET A 1 3.91 15.25 5.58
N ILE A 2 3.53 14.30 4.77
CA ILE A 2 2.35 13.46 4.99
C ILE A 2 2.81 12.02 5.13
N ARG A 3 2.32 11.33 6.16
CA ARG A 3 2.50 9.89 6.28
C ARG A 3 1.17 9.21 5.98
N HIS A 4 1.22 8.24 5.06
CA HIS A 4 0.09 7.47 4.57
C HIS A 4 0.26 6.03 5.07
N ILE A 5 -0.69 5.56 5.88
CA ILE A 5 -0.65 4.22 6.46
C ILE A 5 -1.90 3.48 6.00
N VAL A 6 -1.69 2.27 5.47
CA VAL A 6 -2.78 1.41 5.01
C VAL A 6 -2.58 0.01 5.59
N MET A 7 -3.68 -0.61 5.99
CA MET A 7 -3.67 -2.02 6.41
C MET A 7 -4.74 -2.78 5.65
N TRP A 8 -4.47 -4.04 5.33
CA TRP A 8 -5.38 -4.89 4.56
C TRP A 8 -5.62 -6.22 5.24
N LYS A 9 -6.85 -6.73 5.03
CA LYS A 9 -7.17 -8.15 5.21
C LYS A 9 -7.35 -8.76 3.83
N PHE A 10 -6.81 -9.96 3.64
CA PHE A 10 -6.89 -10.66 2.37
C PHE A 10 -7.79 -11.88 2.48
N ARG A 11 -8.37 -12.26 1.33
CA ARG A 11 -9.19 -13.46 1.23
C ARG A 11 -8.30 -14.70 1.40
N PRO A 12 -8.74 -15.69 2.18
CA PRO A 12 -8.00 -16.97 2.29
C PRO A 12 -7.78 -17.62 0.92
N GLY A 13 -6.64 -18.27 0.74
CA GLY A 13 -6.32 -18.94 -0.51
C GLY A 13 -5.73 -18.06 -1.59
N THR A 14 -5.36 -16.80 -1.26
CA THR A 14 -4.79 -15.84 -2.22
C THR A 14 -3.33 -15.52 -1.93
N GLU A 15 -2.60 -16.42 -1.30
CA GLU A 15 -1.23 -16.18 -0.84
C GLU A 15 -0.28 -15.77 -1.98
N GLY A 16 -0.42 -16.38 -3.17
CA GLY A 16 0.39 -16.03 -4.33
C GLY A 16 0.12 -14.60 -4.81
N GLU A 17 -1.15 -14.23 -4.90
CA GLU A 17 -1.56 -12.88 -5.32
C GLU A 17 -1.18 -11.85 -4.26
N GLN A 18 -1.24 -12.20 -2.97
CA GLN A 18 -0.81 -11.33 -1.88
C GLN A 18 0.68 -11.00 -2.02
N GLU A 19 1.51 -12.01 -2.26
CA GLU A 19 2.94 -11.81 -2.47
C GLU A 19 3.21 -10.93 -3.67
N GLN A 20 2.51 -11.18 -4.76
CA GLN A 20 2.62 -10.37 -5.98
C GLN A 20 2.23 -8.91 -5.72
N PHE A 21 1.14 -8.69 -4.97
CA PHE A 21 0.69 -7.35 -4.62
C PHE A 21 1.72 -6.61 -3.75
N LEU A 22 2.18 -7.24 -2.68
CA LEU A 22 3.10 -6.60 -1.73
C LEU A 22 4.46 -6.32 -2.36
N THR A 23 4.96 -7.23 -3.19
CA THR A 23 6.19 -7.03 -3.95
C THR A 23 6.05 -5.89 -4.96
N GLY A 24 4.92 -5.86 -5.69
CA GLY A 24 4.64 -4.81 -6.65
C GLY A 24 4.50 -3.44 -5.98
N LEU A 25 3.87 -3.40 -4.82
CA LEU A 25 3.72 -2.16 -4.05
C LEU A 25 5.08 -1.64 -3.57
N ALA A 26 5.92 -2.50 -3.01
CA ALA A 26 7.26 -2.13 -2.55
C ALA A 26 8.13 -1.63 -3.70
N ALA A 27 7.97 -2.19 -4.90
CA ALA A 27 8.74 -1.82 -6.07
C ALA A 27 8.42 -0.42 -6.61
N LEU A 28 7.35 0.22 -6.15
CA LEU A 28 7.01 1.59 -6.58
C LEU A 28 7.95 2.65 -6.01
N GLN A 29 8.63 2.35 -4.91
CA GLN A 29 9.63 3.26 -4.37
C GLN A 29 10.82 3.35 -5.33
N GLY A 30 11.22 4.59 -5.63
CA GLY A 30 12.28 4.84 -6.61
C GLY A 30 11.78 4.87 -8.05
N VAL A 31 10.52 4.53 -8.29
CA VAL A 31 9.89 4.54 -9.62
C VAL A 31 8.90 5.69 -9.74
N ILE A 32 8.02 5.87 -8.74
CA ILE A 32 7.09 7.00 -8.71
C ILE A 32 7.73 8.13 -7.89
N PRO A 33 8.04 9.28 -8.52
CA PRO A 33 8.81 10.35 -7.85
C PRO A 33 8.15 10.92 -6.60
N GLU A 34 6.82 10.96 -6.54
CA GLU A 34 6.07 11.48 -5.39
C GLU A 34 6.25 10.63 -4.13
N LEU A 35 6.54 9.35 -4.29
CA LEU A 35 6.72 8.43 -3.17
C LEU A 35 8.14 8.57 -2.63
N GLN A 36 8.29 9.28 -1.50
CA GLN A 36 9.61 9.56 -0.93
C GLN A 36 10.14 8.40 -0.10
N LYS A 37 9.25 7.73 0.62
CA LYS A 37 9.62 6.60 1.48
C LYS A 37 8.46 5.62 1.53
N SER A 38 8.78 4.33 1.53
CA SER A 38 7.78 3.28 1.58
C SER A 38 8.32 2.08 2.33
N GLU A 39 7.49 1.55 3.21
CA GLU A 39 7.78 0.31 3.93
C GLU A 39 6.55 -0.57 3.87
N VAL A 40 6.72 -1.81 3.43
CA VAL A 40 5.66 -2.80 3.32
C VAL A 40 6.01 -3.94 4.29
N GLY A 41 5.04 -4.33 5.12
CA GLY A 41 5.25 -5.40 6.08
C GLY A 41 4.07 -6.35 6.15
N ARG A 42 4.38 -7.60 6.54
CA ARG A 42 3.35 -8.58 6.86
C ARG A 42 3.19 -8.68 8.37
N ASN A 43 1.95 -8.89 8.82
CA ASN A 43 1.67 -9.11 10.22
C ASN A 43 2.34 -10.42 10.67
N VAL A 44 3.17 -10.34 11.70
CA VAL A 44 3.79 -11.52 12.34
C VAL A 44 3.03 -11.95 13.60
N GLY A 45 2.04 -11.16 14.01
CA GLY A 45 1.14 -11.47 15.11
C GLY A 45 -0.08 -12.24 14.63
N GLU A 46 -0.97 -12.54 15.57
CA GLU A 46 -2.21 -13.25 15.27
C GLU A 46 -3.39 -12.28 15.18
N GLY A 47 -4.32 -12.59 14.26
CA GLY A 47 -5.58 -11.85 14.13
C GLY A 47 -5.46 -10.52 13.43
N ASN A 48 -6.58 -9.83 13.28
CA ASN A 48 -6.70 -8.50 12.69
C ASN A 48 -6.22 -8.44 11.23
N TYR A 49 -5.38 -7.46 10.90
CA TYR A 49 -4.97 -7.19 9.53
C TYR A 49 -3.74 -7.99 9.16
N ASP A 50 -3.61 -8.30 7.87
CA ASP A 50 -2.57 -9.21 7.37
C ASP A 50 -1.30 -8.51 6.93
N ALA A 51 -1.40 -7.23 6.53
CA ALA A 51 -0.27 -6.49 6.00
C ALA A 51 -0.45 -4.99 6.21
N VAL A 52 0.65 -4.26 6.13
CA VAL A 52 0.70 -2.81 6.34
C VAL A 52 1.60 -2.15 5.30
N LEU A 53 1.21 -0.93 4.91
CA LEU A 53 2.05 0.00 4.16
C LEU A 53 2.24 1.25 5.01
N VAL A 54 3.48 1.69 5.14
CA VAL A 54 3.82 3.00 5.72
C VAL A 54 4.58 3.77 4.66
N SER A 55 4.04 4.89 4.20
CA SER A 55 4.65 5.67 3.13
C SER A 55 4.63 7.16 3.46
N GLU A 56 5.54 7.92 2.83
CA GLU A 56 5.72 9.35 3.09
C GLU A 56 5.70 10.14 1.79
N PHE A 57 5.03 11.29 1.85
CA PHE A 57 4.85 12.21 0.72
C PHE A 57 5.07 13.64 1.19
N GLU A 58 5.49 14.49 0.27
CA GLU A 58 5.74 15.90 0.57
C GLU A 58 4.44 16.65 0.95
N SER A 59 3.32 16.27 0.32
CA SER A 59 2.03 16.94 0.49
C SER A 59 0.87 16.02 0.17
N LEU A 60 -0.35 16.45 0.48
CA LEU A 60 -1.57 15.73 0.06
C LEU A 60 -1.69 15.69 -1.46
N GLU A 61 -1.28 16.76 -2.14
CA GLU A 61 -1.29 16.81 -3.61
C GLU A 61 -0.34 15.76 -4.20
N ALA A 62 0.83 15.57 -3.60
CA ALA A 62 1.78 14.54 -4.02
C ALA A 62 1.20 13.14 -3.81
N LEU A 63 0.55 12.91 -2.68
CA LEU A 63 -0.15 11.65 -2.41
C LEU A 63 -1.24 11.38 -3.45
N ASP A 64 -2.01 12.41 -3.80
CA ASP A 64 -3.06 12.28 -4.81
C ASP A 64 -2.48 11.93 -6.18
N ARG A 65 -1.39 12.57 -6.59
CA ARG A 65 -0.71 12.24 -7.86
C ARG A 65 -0.21 10.79 -7.85
N TYR A 66 0.33 10.32 -6.74
CA TYR A 66 0.76 8.93 -6.57
C TYR A 66 -0.42 7.97 -6.75
N LYS A 67 -1.55 8.24 -6.08
CA LYS A 67 -2.75 7.40 -6.18
C LYS A 67 -3.28 7.31 -7.61
N ASN A 68 -3.12 8.37 -8.39
CA ASN A 68 -3.60 8.43 -9.77
C ASN A 68 -2.57 7.99 -10.81
N ASP A 69 -1.34 7.68 -10.39
CA ASP A 69 -0.32 7.17 -11.30
C ASP A 69 -0.74 5.79 -11.84
N PRO A 70 -0.63 5.55 -13.16
CA PRO A 70 -1.02 4.27 -13.76
C PRO A 70 -0.32 3.06 -13.15
N ARG A 71 0.92 3.23 -12.71
CA ARG A 71 1.70 2.15 -12.08
C ARG A 71 1.12 1.78 -10.72
N HIS A 72 0.69 2.77 -9.93
CA HIS A 72 -0.01 2.51 -8.67
C HIS A 72 -1.38 1.88 -8.92
N LYS A 73 -2.12 2.37 -9.91
CA LYS A 73 -3.45 1.84 -10.23
C LYS A 73 -3.41 0.37 -10.62
N ALA A 74 -2.37 -0.05 -11.36
CA ALA A 74 -2.20 -1.45 -11.74
C ALA A 74 -2.00 -2.35 -10.52
N VAL A 75 -1.15 -1.92 -9.57
CA VAL A 75 -0.92 -2.65 -8.31
C VAL A 75 -2.19 -2.66 -7.46
N SER A 76 -2.88 -1.53 -7.37
CA SER A 76 -4.12 -1.39 -6.60
C SER A 76 -5.24 -2.30 -7.14
N ALA A 77 -5.31 -2.50 -8.45
CA ALA A 77 -6.31 -3.38 -9.06
C ALA A 77 -6.16 -4.82 -8.55
N LEU A 78 -4.93 -5.32 -8.43
CA LEU A 78 -4.66 -6.63 -7.85
C LEU A 78 -5.13 -6.70 -6.40
N CYS A 79 -4.83 -5.68 -5.61
CA CYS A 79 -5.28 -5.59 -4.21
C CYS A 79 -6.80 -5.68 -4.11
N LYS A 80 -7.51 -4.93 -4.94
CA LYS A 80 -8.99 -4.93 -4.93
C LYS A 80 -9.57 -6.30 -5.22
N SER A 81 -8.87 -7.13 -5.98
CA SER A 81 -9.35 -8.48 -6.32
C SER A 81 -9.19 -9.49 -5.19
N ILE A 82 -8.31 -9.21 -4.20
CA ILE A 82 -7.97 -10.19 -3.15
C ILE A 82 -8.29 -9.72 -1.73
N ARG A 83 -8.50 -8.43 -1.52
CA ARG A 83 -8.75 -7.90 -0.16
C ARG A 83 -10.20 -8.09 0.27
N THR A 84 -10.39 -8.34 1.58
CA THR A 84 -11.70 -8.34 2.21
C THR A 84 -11.95 -7.06 3.01
N ASP A 85 -10.89 -6.38 3.41
CA ASP A 85 -10.98 -5.13 4.14
C ASP A 85 -9.73 -4.28 3.91
N ARG A 86 -9.89 -2.97 4.02
CA ARG A 86 -8.81 -1.99 3.90
C ARG A 86 -9.12 -0.80 4.79
N VAL A 87 -8.17 -0.40 5.60
CA VAL A 87 -8.25 0.82 6.41
C VAL A 87 -7.04 1.69 6.10
N ALA A 88 -7.22 3.01 6.18
CA ALA A 88 -6.14 3.95 5.89
C ALA A 88 -6.25 5.18 6.77
N VAL A 89 -5.11 5.78 7.06
CA VAL A 89 -5.01 7.07 7.74
C VAL A 89 -3.86 7.86 7.13
N ASP A 90 -4.10 9.16 6.91
CA ASP A 90 -3.10 10.11 6.44
C ASP A 90 -2.95 11.20 7.49
N TYR A 91 -1.72 11.50 7.89
CA TYR A 91 -1.49 12.55 8.88
C TYR A 91 -0.23 13.34 8.58
N GLU A 92 -0.20 14.57 9.09
CA GLU A 92 0.98 15.42 8.98
C GLU A 92 2.00 15.12 10.08
N PHE A 93 3.26 15.23 9.71
CA PHE A 93 4.35 15.10 10.66
C PHE A 93 5.53 15.99 10.31
#